data_f3ddb9f1ea0351001620af0cea8b9d9b
#
_entry.id   f3ddb9f1ea0351001620af0cea8b9d9b
#
_cell.length_a   1.000
_cell.length_b   1.000
_cell.length_c   1.000
_cell.angle_alpha   90.00
_cell.angle_beta   90.00
_cell.angle_gamma   90.00
#
_symmetry.space_group_name_H-M   'P 1'
#
loop_
_entity.id
_entity.type
_entity.pdbx_description
1 polymer ?
#
loop_
_entity_poly.entity_id
_entity_poly.type
_entity_poly.pdbx_seq_one_letter_code
_entity_poly.pdbx_strand_id
1 'polypeptide(L)'
;VIWKNNYVIPKNIKIKDISNSTEYSIDKKLVDYIEWFSSYNMVPIGLVLKMAIGSAEKFIRIKDDPIEIKKTKIKKFNLSKEQLSALKFLENKNNKFDVSVLQGTTGSGKTLVYFERIKKIIEQNNQALVLLPEIFLTNDFKSRFEDFFGFEPAIWHSKITPKQRRLIWKGVINNKIKILVGARSALFLPFKKLGIIIVDEEHDTSYKQDEGVIYHARDMAIARASFEKIPIHLVTSIPSIETF
;
A
#
# COMPACT_ATOMS: atom_id res chain seq x y z
N VAL A 1 0.66 -1.17 -21.65
CA VAL A 1 2.05 -0.90 -21.20
C VAL A 1 2.96 -1.22 -22.34
N ILE A 2 3.64 -0.23 -22.88
CA ILE A 2 4.62 -0.43 -23.95
C ILE A 2 5.98 -0.55 -23.29
N TRP A 3 6.50 -1.77 -23.19
CA TRP A 3 7.90 -2.00 -22.86
C TRP A 3 8.73 -1.81 -24.11
N LYS A 4 9.52 -0.75 -24.17
CA LYS A 4 10.55 -0.59 -25.20
C LYS A 4 11.75 -1.45 -24.84
N ASN A 5 11.74 -2.71 -25.18
CA ASN A 5 12.94 -3.51 -25.19
C ASN A 5 13.10 -4.14 -26.57
N ASN A 6 14.31 -4.17 -27.07
CA ASN A 6 14.68 -4.80 -28.34
C ASN A 6 14.62 -6.33 -28.22
N TYR A 7 13.42 -6.87 -27.93
CA TYR A 7 13.23 -8.32 -27.99
C TYR A 7 13.12 -8.76 -29.45
N VAL A 8 13.95 -9.71 -29.83
CA VAL A 8 13.76 -10.44 -31.09
C VAL A 8 12.50 -11.30 -30.90
N ILE A 9 11.44 -10.92 -31.59
CA ILE A 9 10.16 -11.65 -31.54
C ILE A 9 10.31 -12.94 -32.31
N PRO A 10 10.05 -14.12 -31.72
CA PRO A 10 10.07 -15.38 -32.46
C PRO A 10 9.10 -15.32 -33.64
N LYS A 11 9.53 -15.83 -34.78
CA LYS A 11 8.78 -15.78 -36.08
C LYS A 11 7.38 -16.41 -36.02
N ASN A 12 7.11 -17.25 -35.03
CA ASN A 12 5.85 -17.97 -34.85
C ASN A 12 4.87 -17.24 -33.89
N ILE A 13 5.22 -16.07 -33.35
CA ILE A 13 4.33 -15.29 -32.48
C ILE A 13 3.66 -14.18 -33.29
N LYS A 14 2.33 -14.22 -33.40
CA LYS A 14 1.54 -13.14 -33.97
C LYS A 14 1.37 -12.04 -32.94
N ILE A 15 1.99 -10.89 -33.18
CA ILE A 15 1.78 -9.70 -32.38
C ILE A 15 0.36 -9.18 -32.62
N LYS A 16 -0.35 -8.87 -31.53
CA LYS A 16 -1.65 -8.19 -31.61
C LYS A 16 -1.45 -6.69 -31.49
N ASP A 17 -2.19 -5.96 -32.30
CA ASP A 17 -2.21 -4.49 -32.20
C ASP A 17 -2.79 -4.03 -30.86
N ILE A 18 -2.37 -2.82 -30.41
CA ILE A 18 -2.95 -2.19 -29.24
C ILE A 18 -4.38 -1.78 -29.59
N SER A 19 -5.35 -2.47 -28.99
CA SER A 19 -6.77 -2.21 -29.26
C SER A 19 -7.30 -0.95 -28.58
N ASN A 20 -6.75 -0.59 -27.40
CA ASN A 20 -7.17 0.58 -26.64
C ASN A 20 -6.02 1.15 -25.82
N SER A 21 -5.98 2.47 -25.64
CA SER A 21 -5.15 3.16 -24.66
C SER A 21 -6.02 3.81 -23.59
N THR A 22 -5.48 4.06 -22.43
CA THR A 22 -6.14 4.74 -21.32
C THR A 22 -5.43 6.02 -20.97
N GLU A 23 -6.13 6.97 -20.35
CA GLU A 23 -5.54 8.18 -19.78
C GLU A 23 -4.69 7.93 -18.52
N TYR A 24 -4.82 6.73 -17.91
CA TYR A 24 -4.07 6.37 -16.71
C TYR A 24 -2.66 5.94 -17.07
N SER A 25 -1.68 6.59 -16.46
CA SER A 25 -0.27 6.20 -16.53
C SER A 25 0.21 5.70 -15.16
N ILE A 26 0.96 4.62 -15.18
CA ILE A 26 1.66 4.11 -13.99
C ILE A 26 2.96 4.89 -13.82
N ASP A 27 3.24 5.34 -12.60
CA ASP A 27 4.47 6.03 -12.27
C ASP A 27 5.70 5.12 -12.54
N LYS A 28 6.79 5.74 -13.00
CA LYS A 28 8.04 5.03 -13.30
C LYS A 28 8.56 4.26 -12.09
N LYS A 29 8.44 4.79 -10.89
CA LYS A 29 8.90 4.11 -9.66
C LYS A 29 8.19 2.78 -9.43
N LEU A 30 6.87 2.73 -9.70
CA LEU A 30 6.13 1.47 -9.64
C LEU A 30 6.54 0.51 -10.76
N VAL A 31 6.83 0.99 -11.95
CA VAL A 31 7.34 0.16 -13.05
C VAL A 31 8.69 -0.43 -12.67
N ASP A 32 9.63 0.38 -12.21
CA ASP A 32 10.97 -0.04 -11.78
C ASP A 32 10.86 -1.08 -10.63
N TYR A 33 9.95 -0.87 -9.67
CA TYR A 33 9.67 -1.84 -8.61
C TYR A 33 9.11 -3.15 -9.16
N ILE A 34 8.18 -3.13 -10.11
CA ILE A 34 7.60 -4.33 -10.75
C ILE A 34 8.68 -5.12 -11.49
N GLU A 35 9.56 -4.45 -12.21
CA GLU A 35 10.68 -5.08 -12.94
C GLU A 35 11.65 -5.74 -11.95
N TRP A 36 12.05 -5.02 -10.92
CA TRP A 36 12.89 -5.55 -9.86
C TRP A 36 12.23 -6.75 -9.15
N PHE A 37 10.95 -6.62 -8.75
CA PHE A 37 10.20 -7.69 -8.10
C PHE A 37 10.13 -8.96 -8.94
N SER A 38 9.87 -8.80 -10.24
CA SER A 38 9.85 -9.90 -11.21
C SER A 38 11.18 -10.64 -11.24
N SER A 39 12.29 -9.91 -11.32
CA SER A 39 13.64 -10.46 -11.35
C SER A 39 14.02 -11.11 -10.01
N TYR A 40 13.74 -10.43 -8.88
CA TYR A 40 14.09 -10.90 -7.54
C TYR A 40 13.36 -12.19 -7.16
N ASN A 41 12.08 -12.30 -7.48
CA ASN A 41 11.27 -13.48 -7.19
C ASN A 41 11.27 -14.51 -8.34
N MET A 42 12.03 -14.28 -9.41
CA MET A 42 12.12 -15.16 -10.58
C MET A 42 10.74 -15.50 -11.19
N VAL A 43 9.86 -14.52 -11.28
CA VAL A 43 8.51 -14.68 -11.81
C VAL A 43 8.30 -13.86 -13.08
N PRO A 44 7.48 -14.32 -14.04
CA PRO A 44 7.19 -13.55 -15.24
C PRO A 44 6.59 -12.17 -14.94
N ILE A 45 7.16 -11.12 -15.53
CA ILE A 45 6.75 -9.73 -15.30
C ILE A 45 5.26 -9.49 -15.58
N GLY A 46 4.67 -10.22 -16.52
CA GLY A 46 3.24 -10.13 -16.83
C GLY A 46 2.35 -10.55 -15.66
N LEU A 47 2.80 -11.49 -14.80
CA LEU A 47 2.06 -11.88 -13.61
C LEU A 47 2.11 -10.76 -12.55
N VAL A 48 3.27 -10.15 -12.36
CA VAL A 48 3.43 -9.03 -11.41
C VAL A 48 2.64 -7.82 -11.89
N LEU A 49 2.71 -7.50 -13.17
CA LEU A 49 1.93 -6.42 -13.77
C LEU A 49 0.41 -6.64 -13.57
N LYS A 50 -0.06 -7.89 -13.71
CA LYS A 50 -1.46 -8.24 -13.43
C LYS A 50 -1.86 -7.95 -11.97
N MET A 51 -0.94 -8.08 -11.01
CA MET A 51 -1.23 -7.70 -9.61
C MET A 51 -1.45 -6.19 -9.46
N ALA A 52 -0.75 -5.37 -10.24
CA ALA A 52 -0.86 -3.91 -10.20
C ALA A 52 -2.10 -3.37 -10.94
N ILE A 53 -2.40 -3.92 -12.12
CA ILE A 53 -3.46 -3.40 -13.00
C ILE A 53 -4.72 -4.27 -13.04
N GLY A 54 -4.67 -5.49 -12.49
CA GLY A 54 -5.82 -6.42 -12.48
C GLY A 54 -6.37 -6.69 -13.88
N SER A 55 -7.70 -6.73 -13.99
CA SER A 55 -8.40 -6.83 -15.28
C SER A 55 -8.59 -5.43 -15.88
N ALA A 56 -7.51 -4.83 -16.39
CA ALA A 56 -7.48 -3.43 -16.86
C ALA A 56 -8.66 -3.05 -17.78
N GLU A 57 -9.08 -3.92 -18.67
CA GLU A 57 -10.22 -3.67 -19.58
C GLU A 57 -11.51 -3.28 -18.85
N LYS A 58 -11.72 -3.83 -17.65
CA LYS A 58 -12.90 -3.53 -16.84
C LYS A 58 -12.77 -2.20 -16.07
N PHE A 59 -11.56 -1.66 -15.89
CA PHE A 59 -11.35 -0.39 -15.19
C PHE A 59 -11.68 0.82 -16.07
N ILE A 60 -11.53 0.70 -17.39
CA ILE A 60 -11.64 1.80 -18.35
C ILE A 60 -13.09 2.22 -18.57
N ARG A 61 -14.06 1.29 -18.50
CA ARG A 61 -15.45 1.49 -18.93
C ARG A 61 -16.40 2.03 -17.87
N ILE A 62 -15.96 2.33 -16.66
CA ILE A 62 -16.84 2.80 -15.59
C ILE A 62 -16.78 4.32 -15.52
N LYS A 63 -17.96 4.96 -15.64
CA LYS A 63 -18.14 6.37 -15.26
C LYS A 63 -17.61 6.56 -13.84
N ASP A 64 -17.00 7.71 -13.58
CA ASP A 64 -16.50 8.07 -12.26
C ASP A 64 -17.67 8.19 -11.27
N ASP A 65 -18.02 7.07 -10.63
CA ASP A 65 -18.84 7.16 -9.43
C ASP A 65 -18.00 7.88 -8.36
N PRO A 66 -18.50 8.93 -7.74
CA PRO A 66 -17.78 9.59 -6.68
C PRO A 66 -17.54 8.61 -5.53
N ILE A 67 -16.31 8.57 -5.01
CA ILE A 67 -16.05 7.89 -3.75
C ILE A 67 -16.67 8.77 -2.67
N GLU A 68 -17.84 8.39 -2.18
CA GLU A 68 -18.46 9.06 -1.05
C GLU A 68 -17.66 8.76 0.21
N ILE A 69 -16.92 9.75 0.69
CA ILE A 69 -16.25 9.69 1.98
C ILE A 69 -17.25 10.20 3.01
N LYS A 70 -17.87 9.30 3.74
CA LYS A 70 -18.72 9.66 4.87
C LYS A 70 -17.85 10.29 5.96
N LYS A 71 -18.11 11.54 6.27
CA LYS A 71 -17.41 12.23 7.36
C LYS A 71 -18.07 11.89 8.69
N THR A 72 -17.29 11.47 9.66
CA THR A 72 -17.68 11.22 11.04
C THR A 72 -17.04 12.25 11.98
N LYS A 73 -17.46 12.28 13.23
CA LYS A 73 -16.85 13.19 14.23
C LYS A 73 -15.48 12.67 14.64
N ILE A 74 -14.46 13.52 14.51
CA ILE A 74 -13.11 13.24 14.97
C ILE A 74 -13.07 13.31 16.49
N LYS A 75 -12.56 12.26 17.13
CA LYS A 75 -12.22 12.27 18.55
C LYS A 75 -10.83 12.86 18.75
N LYS A 76 -10.65 13.61 19.83
CA LYS A 76 -9.34 14.10 20.24
C LYS A 76 -8.64 13.00 21.05
N PHE A 77 -7.41 12.67 20.68
CA PHE A 77 -6.56 11.75 21.40
C PHE A 77 -5.35 12.47 21.97
N ASN A 78 -5.00 12.16 23.20
CA ASN A 78 -3.78 12.68 23.82
C ASN A 78 -2.73 11.58 23.86
N LEU A 79 -1.58 11.84 23.27
CA LEU A 79 -0.44 10.92 23.30
C LEU A 79 0.25 10.98 24.66
N SER A 80 0.70 9.83 25.17
CA SER A 80 1.59 9.76 26.33
C SER A 80 2.96 10.36 26.00
N LYS A 81 3.82 10.55 27.01
CA LYS A 81 5.19 11.06 26.80
C LYS A 81 6.00 10.10 25.93
N GLU A 82 5.85 8.80 26.14
CA GLU A 82 6.54 7.75 25.38
C GLU A 82 6.07 7.74 23.94
N GLN A 83 4.75 7.82 23.69
CA GLN A 83 4.17 7.89 22.35
C GLN A 83 4.61 9.15 21.61
N LEU A 84 4.69 10.30 22.28
CA LEU A 84 5.22 11.54 21.71
C LEU A 84 6.70 11.42 21.35
N SER A 85 7.49 10.77 22.20
CA SER A 85 8.91 10.51 21.93
C SER A 85 9.08 9.61 20.71
N ALA A 86 8.32 8.52 20.63
CA ALA A 86 8.30 7.62 19.48
C ALA A 86 7.89 8.35 18.19
N LEU A 87 6.83 9.16 18.24
CA LEU A 87 6.39 9.96 17.09
C LEU A 87 7.48 10.91 16.60
N LYS A 88 8.13 11.64 17.51
CA LYS A 88 9.25 12.55 17.17
C LYS A 88 10.42 11.80 16.52
N PHE A 89 10.74 10.59 17.01
CA PHE A 89 11.79 9.76 16.41
C PHE A 89 11.43 9.38 14.96
N LEU A 90 10.18 8.94 14.71
CA LEU A 90 9.71 8.60 13.38
C LEU A 90 9.67 9.80 12.42
N GLU A 91 9.52 11.02 12.94
CA GLU A 91 9.48 12.26 12.16
C GLU A 91 10.84 12.81 11.77
N ASN A 92 11.84 12.62 12.61
CA ASN A 92 13.19 13.19 12.42
C ASN A 92 13.91 12.67 11.16
N LYS A 93 13.40 11.65 10.52
CA LYS A 93 14.00 11.02 9.33
C LYS A 93 13.49 11.55 7.98
N ASN A 94 12.98 12.79 7.97
CA ASN A 94 12.80 13.69 6.81
C ASN A 94 12.34 13.05 5.49
N ASN A 95 11.19 12.38 5.44
CA ASN A 95 10.53 11.93 4.20
C ASN A 95 11.46 11.27 3.14
N LYS A 96 12.63 10.77 3.54
CA LYS A 96 13.53 9.95 2.74
C LYS A 96 13.28 8.49 3.04
N PHE A 97 13.79 7.61 2.20
CA PHE A 97 13.78 6.18 2.49
C PHE A 97 14.51 5.91 3.80
N ASP A 98 13.78 5.35 4.72
CA ASP A 98 14.25 4.90 6.03
C ASP A 98 13.34 3.78 6.52
N VAL A 99 13.93 2.78 7.14
CA VAL A 99 13.22 1.69 7.79
C VAL A 99 13.29 1.90 9.29
N SER A 100 12.15 2.05 9.94
CA SER A 100 12.06 2.21 11.39
C SER A 100 11.17 1.15 12.00
N VAL A 101 11.53 0.66 13.18
CA VAL A 101 10.71 -0.30 13.94
C VAL A 101 10.03 0.43 15.10
N LEU A 102 8.70 0.34 15.16
CA LEU A 102 7.89 0.79 16.29
C LEU A 102 7.49 -0.41 17.13
N GLN A 103 8.28 -0.69 18.15
CA GLN A 103 8.03 -1.78 19.08
C GLN A 103 7.27 -1.29 20.32
N GLY A 104 6.34 -2.12 20.81
CA GLY A 104 5.62 -1.88 22.05
C GLY A 104 4.66 -3.00 22.37
N THR A 105 4.36 -3.22 23.63
CA THR A 105 3.40 -4.26 24.06
C THR A 105 2.02 -4.08 23.43
N THR A 106 1.23 -5.15 23.38
CA THR A 106 -0.17 -5.06 22.96
C THR A 106 -0.90 -4.05 23.83
N GLY A 107 -1.70 -3.18 23.22
CA GLY A 107 -2.40 -2.11 23.95
C GLY A 107 -1.57 -0.86 24.28
N SER A 108 -0.27 -0.81 23.97
CA SER A 108 0.56 0.40 24.20
C SER A 108 0.22 1.61 23.35
N GLY A 109 -0.72 1.46 22.40
CA GLY A 109 -1.16 2.54 21.53
C GLY A 109 -0.27 2.80 20.31
N LYS A 110 0.49 1.81 19.85
CA LYS A 110 1.29 1.88 18.60
C LYS A 110 0.47 2.41 17.42
N THR A 111 -0.77 1.94 17.29
CA THR A 111 -1.71 2.38 16.25
C THR A 111 -1.92 3.89 16.27
N LEU A 112 -2.07 4.48 17.45
CA LEU A 112 -2.25 5.92 17.60
C LEU A 112 -1.01 6.71 17.16
N VAL A 113 0.19 6.19 17.46
CA VAL A 113 1.45 6.81 17.05
C VAL A 113 1.58 6.85 15.53
N TYR A 114 1.33 5.73 14.84
CA TYR A 114 1.43 5.75 13.39
C TYR A 114 0.24 6.46 12.71
N PHE A 115 -0.93 6.55 13.34
CA PHE A 115 -2.03 7.37 12.83
C PHE A 115 -1.65 8.86 12.84
N GLU A 116 -1.03 9.36 13.91
CA GLU A 116 -0.51 10.74 13.93
C GLU A 116 0.56 10.96 12.86
N ARG A 117 1.43 9.96 12.62
CA ARG A 117 2.41 10.04 11.54
C ARG A 117 1.75 10.09 10.16
N ILE A 118 0.74 9.25 9.90
CA ILE A 118 -0.05 9.25 8.67
C ILE A 118 -0.76 10.57 8.47
N LYS A 119 -1.35 11.15 9.51
CA LYS A 119 -2.04 12.43 9.46
C LYS A 119 -1.15 13.53 8.89
N LYS A 120 0.10 13.63 9.34
CA LYS A 120 1.08 14.60 8.81
C LYS A 120 1.41 14.37 7.33
N ILE A 121 1.44 13.12 6.89
CA ILE A 121 1.66 12.76 5.48
C ILE A 121 0.49 13.20 4.58
N ILE A 122 -0.74 12.95 5.02
CA ILE A 122 -1.91 13.33 4.23
C ILE A 122 -2.16 14.84 4.21
N GLU A 123 -1.78 15.56 5.27
CA GLU A 123 -1.79 17.03 5.31
C GLU A 123 -0.86 17.64 4.24
N GLN A 124 0.22 16.95 3.87
CA GLN A 124 1.11 17.30 2.76
C GLN A 124 0.58 16.87 1.38
N ASN A 125 -0.68 16.46 1.30
CA ASN A 125 -1.33 15.95 0.09
C ASN A 125 -0.73 14.65 -0.47
N ASN A 126 0.01 13.90 0.35
CA ASN A 126 0.53 12.57 0.03
C ASN A 126 -0.46 11.47 0.44
N GLN A 127 -0.16 10.23 0.05
CA GLN A 127 -0.95 9.05 0.36
C GLN A 127 -0.20 8.14 1.33
N ALA A 128 -0.95 7.40 2.13
CA ALA A 128 -0.42 6.41 3.04
C ALA A 128 -0.96 5.00 2.71
N LEU A 129 -0.08 4.01 2.76
CA LEU A 129 -0.42 2.59 2.70
C LEU A 129 -0.19 1.98 4.08
N VAL A 130 -1.23 1.37 4.65
CA VAL A 130 -1.13 0.54 5.84
C VAL A 130 -1.34 -0.90 5.42
N LEU A 131 -0.32 -1.72 5.55
CA LEU A 131 -0.44 -3.16 5.42
C LEU A 131 -0.85 -3.74 6.77
N LEU A 132 -1.91 -4.53 6.73
CA LEU A 132 -2.46 -5.20 7.90
C LEU A 132 -2.88 -6.62 7.51
N PRO A 133 -2.54 -7.66 8.27
CA PRO A 133 -3.06 -9.00 8.03
C PRO A 133 -4.59 -9.01 8.03
N GLU A 134 -5.21 -9.77 7.13
CA GLU A 134 -6.68 -9.75 6.96
C GLU A 134 -7.44 -10.03 8.27
N ILE A 135 -6.86 -10.82 9.17
CA ILE A 135 -7.44 -11.15 10.47
C ILE A 135 -7.58 -9.92 11.39
N PHE A 136 -6.71 -8.91 11.23
CA PHE A 136 -6.73 -7.68 12.03
C PHE A 136 -7.58 -6.56 11.40
N LEU A 137 -8.15 -6.76 10.21
CA LEU A 137 -9.13 -5.85 9.58
C LEU A 137 -10.50 -5.94 10.26
N THR A 138 -10.52 -5.82 11.58
CA THR A 138 -11.70 -5.97 12.43
C THR A 138 -12.57 -4.71 12.45
N ASN A 139 -13.79 -4.83 12.95
CA ASN A 139 -14.64 -3.68 13.16
C ASN A 139 -14.06 -2.72 14.21
N ASP A 140 -13.32 -3.23 15.19
CA ASP A 140 -12.63 -2.43 16.19
C ASP A 140 -11.53 -1.56 15.55
N PHE A 141 -10.72 -2.11 14.66
CA PHE A 141 -9.74 -1.33 13.90
C PHE A 141 -10.43 -0.23 13.07
N LYS A 142 -11.52 -0.56 12.37
CA LYS A 142 -12.27 0.42 11.57
C LYS A 142 -12.83 1.53 12.44
N SER A 143 -13.44 1.20 13.58
CA SER A 143 -13.97 2.18 14.50
C SER A 143 -12.90 3.13 15.04
N ARG A 144 -11.73 2.60 15.44
CA ARG A 144 -10.58 3.43 15.87
C ARG A 144 -10.09 4.35 14.76
N PHE A 145 -10.03 3.82 13.52
CA PHE A 145 -9.65 4.62 12.37
C PHE A 145 -10.64 5.76 12.12
N GLU A 146 -11.94 5.47 12.12
CA GLU A 146 -13.00 6.47 11.93
C GLU A 146 -13.00 7.51 13.03
N ASP A 147 -12.83 7.08 14.28
CA ASP A 147 -12.73 7.99 15.43
C ASP A 147 -11.56 8.96 15.29
N PHE A 148 -10.45 8.51 14.71
CA PHE A 148 -9.24 9.31 14.56
C PHE A 148 -9.25 10.22 13.33
N PHE A 149 -9.59 9.67 12.16
CA PHE A 149 -9.52 10.41 10.89
C PHE A 149 -10.83 11.09 10.49
N GLY A 150 -11.96 10.70 11.09
CA GLY A 150 -13.28 11.26 10.77
C GLY A 150 -13.87 10.74 9.46
N PHE A 151 -13.40 9.62 8.95
CA PHE A 151 -13.94 8.94 7.77
C PHE A 151 -13.56 7.45 7.74
N GLU A 152 -14.32 6.65 6.99
CA GLU A 152 -14.08 5.23 6.84
C GLU A 152 -12.78 4.95 6.05
N PRO A 153 -11.96 3.95 6.43
CA PRO A 153 -10.79 3.56 5.66
C PRO A 153 -11.18 2.93 4.32
N ALA A 154 -10.45 3.26 3.26
CA ALA A 154 -10.50 2.45 2.04
C ALA A 154 -9.77 1.13 2.31
N ILE A 155 -10.47 -0.01 2.14
CA ILE A 155 -9.94 -1.33 2.50
C ILE A 155 -9.72 -2.17 1.26
N TRP A 156 -8.51 -2.75 1.12
CA TRP A 156 -8.12 -3.61 0.01
C TRP A 156 -7.76 -5.01 0.51
N HIS A 157 -8.62 -5.98 0.23
CA HIS A 157 -8.40 -7.39 0.57
C HIS A 157 -9.04 -8.33 -0.46
N SER A 158 -8.89 -9.63 -0.24
CA SER A 158 -9.35 -10.66 -1.19
C SER A 158 -10.88 -10.65 -1.42
N LYS A 159 -11.66 -10.33 -0.38
CA LYS A 159 -13.13 -10.44 -0.35
C LYS A 159 -13.89 -9.21 -0.86
N ILE A 160 -13.21 -8.11 -1.27
CA ILE A 160 -13.91 -6.95 -1.84
C ILE A 160 -14.48 -7.26 -3.22
N THR A 161 -15.67 -6.69 -3.51
CA THR A 161 -16.34 -6.90 -4.79
C THR A 161 -15.52 -6.31 -5.95
N PRO A 162 -15.70 -6.83 -7.18
CA PRO A 162 -15.04 -6.24 -8.36
C PRO A 162 -15.36 -4.76 -8.56
N LYS A 163 -16.55 -4.30 -8.18
CA LYS A 163 -16.93 -2.87 -8.24
C LYS A 163 -16.08 -2.05 -7.25
N GLN A 164 -16.04 -2.46 -5.99
CA GLN A 164 -15.23 -1.80 -4.96
C GLN A 164 -13.74 -1.78 -5.32
N ARG A 165 -13.21 -2.91 -5.83
CA ARG A 165 -11.82 -3.02 -6.29
C ARG A 165 -11.48 -1.96 -7.33
N ARG A 166 -12.36 -1.75 -8.32
CA ARG A 166 -12.19 -0.73 -9.36
C ARG A 166 -12.25 0.68 -8.81
N LEU A 167 -13.22 0.98 -7.94
CA LEU A 167 -13.36 2.31 -7.32
C LEU A 167 -12.12 2.66 -6.49
N ILE A 168 -11.62 1.72 -5.67
CA ILE A 168 -10.42 1.92 -4.87
C ILE A 168 -9.21 2.15 -5.79
N TRP A 169 -9.01 1.31 -6.81
CA TRP A 169 -7.91 1.46 -7.74
C TRP A 169 -7.91 2.85 -8.40
N LYS A 170 -9.06 3.29 -8.94
CA LYS A 170 -9.22 4.64 -9.51
C LYS A 170 -8.99 5.74 -8.46
N GLY A 171 -9.46 5.54 -7.24
CA GLY A 171 -9.24 6.49 -6.15
C GLY A 171 -7.78 6.66 -5.77
N VAL A 172 -7.02 5.56 -5.79
CA VAL A 172 -5.58 5.55 -5.49
C VAL A 172 -4.79 6.26 -6.60
N ILE A 173 -4.97 5.88 -7.87
CA ILE A 173 -4.23 6.46 -9.00
C ILE A 173 -4.55 7.95 -9.22
N ASN A 174 -5.73 8.40 -8.83
CA ASN A 174 -6.15 9.80 -8.93
C ASN A 174 -5.90 10.62 -7.66
N ASN A 175 -5.20 10.08 -6.66
CA ASN A 175 -4.93 10.72 -5.37
C ASN A 175 -6.20 11.13 -4.58
N LYS A 176 -7.35 10.52 -4.89
CA LYS A 176 -8.62 10.74 -4.17
C LYS A 176 -8.66 9.96 -2.83
N ILE A 177 -8.10 8.76 -2.80
CA ILE A 177 -7.91 7.97 -1.57
C ILE A 177 -6.57 8.36 -0.96
N LYS A 178 -6.61 8.93 0.24
CA LYS A 178 -5.42 9.38 0.98
C LYS A 178 -4.82 8.28 1.84
N ILE A 179 -5.65 7.44 2.43
CA ILE A 179 -5.21 6.33 3.27
C ILE A 179 -5.85 5.06 2.74
N LEU A 180 -5.02 4.10 2.42
CA LEU A 180 -5.44 2.75 2.06
C LEU A 180 -4.96 1.78 3.12
N VAL A 181 -5.88 0.98 3.64
CA VAL A 181 -5.56 -0.14 4.53
C VAL A 181 -5.75 -1.43 3.72
N GLY A 182 -4.78 -2.31 3.72
CA GLY A 182 -4.91 -3.49 2.89
C GLY A 182 -4.00 -4.65 3.23
N ALA A 183 -4.36 -5.81 2.67
CA ALA A 183 -3.54 -7.00 2.70
C ALA A 183 -2.36 -6.90 1.70
N ARG A 184 -1.54 -7.93 1.63
CA ARG A 184 -0.32 -8.06 0.81
C ARG A 184 -0.42 -7.46 -0.59
N SER A 185 -1.51 -7.74 -1.30
CA SER A 185 -1.70 -7.29 -2.69
C SER A 185 -1.87 -5.77 -2.85
N ALA A 186 -2.12 -5.03 -1.77
CA ALA A 186 -2.17 -3.57 -1.79
C ALA A 186 -0.83 -2.92 -2.16
N LEU A 187 0.28 -3.64 -1.98
CA LEU A 187 1.63 -3.22 -2.37
C LEU A 187 1.78 -2.88 -3.86
N PHE A 188 0.96 -3.46 -4.72
CA PHE A 188 1.08 -3.29 -6.17
C PHE A 188 0.17 -2.19 -6.71
N LEU A 189 -0.62 -1.54 -5.87
CA LEU A 189 -1.53 -0.48 -6.32
C LEU A 189 -0.77 0.76 -6.81
N PRO A 190 -1.26 1.42 -7.88
CA PRO A 190 -0.59 2.56 -8.51
C PRO A 190 -0.88 3.86 -7.75
N PHE A 191 -0.28 4.04 -6.59
CA PHE A 191 -0.39 5.27 -5.83
C PHE A 191 0.19 6.44 -6.63
N LYS A 192 -0.55 7.57 -6.66
CA LYS A 192 -0.11 8.79 -7.36
C LYS A 192 0.97 9.53 -6.59
N LYS A 193 0.88 9.52 -5.26
CA LYS A 193 1.77 10.28 -4.35
C LYS A 193 1.97 9.49 -3.05
N LEU A 194 2.45 8.25 -3.13
CA LEU A 194 2.75 7.49 -1.92
C LEU A 194 3.82 8.22 -1.09
N GLY A 195 3.54 8.46 0.18
CA GLY A 195 4.42 9.21 1.08
C GLY A 195 4.88 8.40 2.30
N ILE A 196 4.22 7.29 2.60
CA ILE A 196 4.59 6.40 3.71
C ILE A 196 4.00 5.01 3.53
N ILE A 197 4.72 4.01 4.01
CA ILE A 197 4.21 2.65 4.18
C ILE A 197 4.28 2.28 5.67
N ILE A 198 3.20 1.74 6.22
CA ILE A 198 3.16 1.13 7.55
C ILE A 198 2.93 -0.36 7.36
N VAL A 199 3.70 -1.18 8.05
CA VAL A 199 3.48 -2.64 8.12
C VAL A 199 3.16 -2.96 9.56
N ASP A 200 1.87 -3.10 9.88
CA ASP A 200 1.43 -3.40 11.25
C ASP A 200 1.43 -4.91 11.48
N GLU A 201 1.73 -5.34 12.71
CA GLU A 201 1.97 -6.74 13.09
C GLU A 201 2.97 -7.43 12.13
N GLU A 202 4.14 -6.79 11.93
CA GLU A 202 5.12 -7.17 10.90
C GLU A 202 5.64 -8.61 11.04
N HIS A 203 5.53 -9.17 12.24
CA HIS A 203 5.92 -10.56 12.57
C HIS A 203 4.90 -11.62 12.14
N ASP A 204 3.70 -11.20 11.69
CA ASP A 204 2.63 -12.12 11.34
C ASP A 204 2.99 -12.95 10.10
N THR A 205 2.86 -14.26 10.21
CA THR A 205 3.20 -15.21 9.15
C THR A 205 2.35 -15.06 7.89
N SER A 206 1.17 -14.43 8.00
CA SER A 206 0.30 -14.19 6.85
C SER A 206 0.87 -13.18 5.83
N TYR A 207 1.96 -12.48 6.18
CA TYR A 207 2.71 -11.69 5.20
C TYR A 207 3.46 -12.53 4.17
N LYS A 208 3.69 -13.80 4.44
CA LYS A 208 4.21 -14.73 3.46
C LYS A 208 3.08 -15.21 2.54
N GLN A 209 3.28 -15.08 1.24
CA GLN A 209 2.40 -15.64 0.23
C GLN A 209 3.02 -16.90 -0.33
N ASP A 210 2.34 -18.04 -0.14
CA ASP A 210 2.83 -19.36 -0.55
C ASP A 210 2.16 -19.89 -1.84
N GLU A 211 1.14 -19.19 -2.36
CA GLU A 211 0.42 -19.56 -3.57
C GLU A 211 0.62 -18.55 -4.70
N GLY A 212 0.71 -19.04 -5.92
CA GLY A 212 0.89 -18.20 -7.11
C GLY A 212 2.28 -17.56 -7.15
N VAL A 213 2.36 -16.25 -7.04
CA VAL A 213 3.62 -15.52 -6.91
C VAL A 213 4.06 -15.58 -5.45
N ILE A 214 5.14 -16.30 -5.16
CA ILE A 214 5.66 -16.49 -3.81
C ILE A 214 6.49 -15.25 -3.40
N TYR A 215 6.16 -14.61 -2.28
CA TYR A 215 6.92 -13.49 -1.73
C TYR A 215 6.55 -13.21 -0.27
N HIS A 216 7.41 -12.50 0.45
CA HIS A 216 7.13 -11.96 1.78
C HIS A 216 6.75 -10.48 1.68
N ALA A 217 5.51 -10.13 2.05
CA ALA A 217 4.99 -8.78 1.79
C ALA A 217 5.69 -7.68 2.62
N ARG A 218 6.17 -7.98 3.85
CA ARG A 218 6.99 -7.05 4.62
C ARG A 218 8.26 -6.65 3.86
N ASP A 219 8.99 -7.63 3.35
CA ASP A 219 10.27 -7.39 2.66
C ASP A 219 10.03 -6.65 1.34
N MET A 220 8.98 -7.03 0.64
CA MET A 220 8.56 -6.34 -0.59
C MET A 220 8.05 -4.92 -0.32
N ALA A 221 7.50 -4.66 0.88
CA ALA A 221 7.12 -3.30 1.30
C ALA A 221 8.36 -2.42 1.54
N ILE A 222 9.41 -2.97 2.13
CA ILE A 222 10.69 -2.30 2.31
C ILE A 222 11.29 -1.95 0.94
N ALA A 223 11.32 -2.91 0.02
CA ALA A 223 11.78 -2.67 -1.34
C ALA A 223 10.92 -1.59 -2.03
N ARG A 224 9.59 -1.67 -1.95
CA ARG A 224 8.69 -0.66 -2.52
C ARG A 224 8.98 0.74 -1.95
N ALA A 225 9.16 0.87 -0.64
CA ALA A 225 9.50 2.13 0.01
C ALA A 225 10.84 2.71 -0.50
N SER A 226 11.83 1.85 -0.76
CA SER A 226 13.11 2.24 -1.34
C SER A 226 12.95 2.81 -2.76
N PHE A 227 12.19 2.16 -3.64
CA PHE A 227 11.89 2.68 -4.99
C PHE A 227 11.12 4.00 -4.95
N GLU A 228 10.18 4.13 -4.02
CA GLU A 228 9.42 5.37 -3.83
C GLU A 228 10.24 6.47 -3.15
N LYS A 229 11.35 6.12 -2.48
CA LYS A 229 12.21 7.00 -1.64
C LYS A 229 11.45 7.62 -0.48
N ILE A 230 10.64 6.82 0.19
CA ILE A 230 9.77 7.20 1.31
C ILE A 230 10.08 6.40 2.57
N PRO A 231 9.69 6.89 3.77
CA PRO A 231 9.82 6.13 5.00
C PRO A 231 8.87 4.93 5.03
N ILE A 232 9.32 3.87 5.70
CA ILE A 232 8.50 2.72 6.08
C ILE A 232 8.66 2.44 7.57
N HIS A 233 7.54 2.18 8.25
CA HIS A 233 7.54 1.83 9.66
C HIS A 233 7.00 0.40 9.83
N LEU A 234 7.83 -0.46 10.41
CA LEU A 234 7.45 -1.80 10.83
C LEU A 234 6.94 -1.71 12.27
N VAL A 235 5.72 -2.14 12.49
CA VAL A 235 5.04 -2.01 13.79
C VAL A 235 4.81 -3.40 14.35
N THR A 236 5.21 -3.62 15.59
CA THR A 236 5.16 -4.96 16.19
C THR A 236 5.10 -4.92 17.71
N SER A 237 4.56 -5.97 18.31
CA SER A 237 4.72 -6.26 19.74
C SER A 237 5.99 -7.06 20.02
N ILE A 238 6.32 -7.98 19.12
CA ILE A 238 7.51 -8.84 19.20
C ILE A 238 8.15 -8.83 17.82
N PRO A 239 9.33 -8.18 17.65
CA PRO A 239 10.01 -8.16 16.35
C PRO A 239 10.32 -9.56 15.86
N SER A 240 10.19 -9.78 14.55
CA SER A 240 10.70 -11.00 13.93
C SER A 240 12.23 -11.03 13.97
N ILE A 241 12.83 -12.21 13.83
CA ILE A 241 14.30 -12.35 13.85
C ILE A 241 14.93 -11.55 12.70
N GLU A 242 14.26 -11.50 11.55
CA GLU A 242 14.73 -10.77 10.37
C GLU A 242 14.65 -9.24 10.54
N THR A 243 13.83 -8.77 11.47
CA THR A 243 13.65 -7.34 11.77
C THR A 243 14.61 -6.88 12.88
N PHE A 244 15.11 -7.80 13.70
CA PHE A 244 16.00 -7.54 14.81
C PHE A 244 17.46 -7.45 14.32
#